data_e65abb6acd91e72ed3d26dd6a6148e05
#
_entry.id   e65abb6acd91e72ed3d26dd6a6148e05
#
_cell.length_a   1.000
_cell.length_b   1.000
_cell.length_c   1.000
_cell.angle_alpha   90.00
_cell.angle_beta   90.00
_cell.angle_gamma   90.00
#
_symmetry.space_group_name_H-M   'P 1'
#
loop_
_entity.id
_entity.type
_entity.pdbx_description
1 polymer ?
#
loop_
_entity_poly.entity_id
_entity_poly.type
_entity_poly.pdbx_seq_one_letter_code
_entity_poly.pdbx_strand_id
1 'polypeptide(L)'
;AKILINLGQLKEGQTMLDPFCGTASIMQEAALQGINAIGIDNDKRTIGQAEKNLEWLGKKYFENWKLMPGDARKLAYYIKKVDSVVTEPYLGPYFKENVPYDFAVKLKDQLEDLYTIVLKEIHKIVRNKVVFIFPRFKTNIKQKVSLNIDRILLDSGFKIYSPLDSIQIPIAYYHKLSHVERFIYILEKC
;
A
#
# COMPACT_ATOMS: atom_id res chain seq x y z
N ALA A 1 5.32 -7.37 -5.82
CA ALA A 1 4.49 -6.51 -6.66
C ALA A 1 3.39 -7.30 -7.38
N LYS A 2 3.72 -8.33 -8.21
CA LYS A 2 2.75 -9.08 -9.05
C LYS A 2 1.55 -9.65 -8.27
N ILE A 3 1.79 -10.28 -7.11
CA ILE A 3 0.71 -10.80 -6.24
C ILE A 3 -0.24 -9.67 -5.83
N LEU A 4 0.26 -8.50 -5.45
CA LEU A 4 -0.56 -7.36 -5.03
C LEU A 4 -1.44 -6.86 -6.17
N ILE A 5 -0.92 -6.76 -7.40
CA ILE A 5 -1.68 -6.35 -8.58
C ILE A 5 -2.81 -7.35 -8.86
N ASN A 6 -2.52 -8.65 -8.84
CA ASN A 6 -3.52 -9.69 -9.08
C ASN A 6 -4.64 -9.65 -8.03
N LEU A 7 -4.31 -9.40 -6.76
CA LEU A 7 -5.29 -9.23 -5.68
C LEU A 7 -6.15 -7.98 -5.84
N GLY A 8 -5.64 -6.94 -6.52
CA GLY A 8 -6.38 -5.74 -6.88
C GLY A 8 -7.47 -5.95 -7.92
N GLN A 9 -7.51 -7.14 -8.56
CA GLN A 9 -8.50 -7.56 -9.57
C GLN A 9 -8.66 -6.55 -10.71
N LEU A 10 -7.57 -5.89 -11.07
CA LEU A 10 -7.53 -4.91 -12.16
C LEU A 10 -7.44 -5.61 -13.52
N LYS A 11 -8.08 -5.01 -14.51
CA LYS A 11 -8.01 -5.41 -15.92
C LYS A 11 -7.19 -4.41 -16.71
N GLU A 12 -6.69 -4.83 -17.86
CA GLU A 12 -6.02 -3.94 -18.83
C GLU A 12 -6.87 -2.69 -19.10
N GLY A 13 -6.23 -1.54 -19.15
CA GLY A 13 -6.86 -0.23 -19.35
C GLY A 13 -7.48 0.40 -18.10
N GLN A 14 -7.67 -0.35 -17.01
CA GLN A 14 -8.12 0.23 -15.74
C GLN A 14 -7.00 1.01 -15.03
N THR A 15 -7.38 1.90 -14.13
CA THR A 15 -6.46 2.78 -13.41
C THR A 15 -6.24 2.32 -11.98
N MET A 16 -4.98 2.10 -11.62
CA MET A 16 -4.49 1.82 -10.27
C MET A 16 -3.85 3.07 -9.66
N LEU A 17 -3.99 3.24 -8.35
CA LEU A 17 -3.22 4.20 -7.56
C LEU A 17 -2.33 3.47 -6.55
N ASP A 18 -1.07 3.89 -6.47
CA ASP A 18 -0.17 3.60 -5.35
C ASP A 18 0.19 4.92 -4.64
N PRO A 19 -0.43 5.22 -3.48
CA PRO A 19 -0.20 6.47 -2.75
C PRO A 19 1.10 6.51 -1.93
N PHE A 20 1.89 5.44 -1.97
CA PHE A 20 3.21 5.30 -1.36
C PHE A 20 4.16 4.62 -2.35
N CYS A 21 4.23 5.12 -3.58
CA CYS A 21 4.81 4.39 -4.70
C CYS A 21 6.32 4.11 -4.56
N GLY A 22 7.01 4.82 -3.68
CA GLY A 22 8.44 4.62 -3.49
C GLY A 22 9.19 4.69 -4.82
N THR A 23 10.00 3.69 -5.11
CA THR A 23 10.75 3.55 -6.38
C THR A 23 9.94 2.91 -7.51
N ALA A 24 8.61 2.84 -7.40
CA ALA A 24 7.63 2.40 -8.40
C ALA A 24 7.62 0.89 -8.71
N SER A 25 8.06 0.02 -7.82
CA SER A 25 8.07 -1.44 -8.09
C SER A 25 6.68 -2.03 -8.36
N ILE A 26 5.63 -1.53 -7.69
CA ILE A 26 4.24 -1.96 -7.92
C ILE A 26 3.75 -1.40 -9.26
N MET A 27 4.06 -0.15 -9.55
CA MET A 27 3.67 0.51 -10.79
C MET A 27 4.30 -0.12 -12.04
N GLN A 28 5.58 -0.53 -11.95
CA GLN A 28 6.24 -1.26 -13.03
C GLN A 28 5.48 -2.54 -13.41
N GLU A 29 5.08 -3.30 -12.40
CA GLU A 29 4.31 -4.53 -12.60
C GLU A 29 2.93 -4.25 -13.19
N ALA A 30 2.26 -3.17 -12.78
CA ALA A 30 0.99 -2.74 -13.34
C ALA A 30 1.12 -2.36 -14.82
N ALA A 31 2.12 -1.53 -15.15
CA ALA A 31 2.38 -1.11 -16.53
C ALA A 31 2.66 -2.29 -17.46
N LEU A 32 3.42 -3.30 -17.00
CA LEU A 32 3.69 -4.53 -17.77
C LEU A 32 2.43 -5.36 -18.05
N GLN A 33 1.37 -5.19 -17.25
CA GLN A 33 0.07 -5.84 -17.43
C GLN A 33 -0.96 -4.95 -18.17
N GLY A 34 -0.53 -3.82 -18.76
CA GLY A 34 -1.42 -2.90 -19.46
C GLY A 34 -2.36 -2.11 -18.54
N ILE A 35 -2.06 -2.03 -17.23
CA ILE A 35 -2.83 -1.28 -16.24
C ILE A 35 -2.25 0.13 -16.14
N ASN A 36 -3.10 1.16 -16.18
CA ASN A 36 -2.68 2.52 -15.96
C ASN A 36 -2.35 2.76 -14.49
N ALA A 37 -1.13 3.18 -14.19
CA ALA A 37 -0.64 3.33 -12.84
C ALA A 37 -0.41 4.80 -12.47
N ILE A 38 -1.01 5.26 -11.38
CA ILE A 38 -0.71 6.56 -10.78
C ILE A 38 0.07 6.32 -9.50
N GLY A 39 1.23 6.97 -9.35
CA GLY A 39 2.06 6.90 -8.15
C GLY A 39 2.17 8.24 -7.45
N ILE A 40 2.03 8.23 -6.15
CA ILE A 40 2.26 9.39 -5.28
C ILE A 40 3.29 9.00 -4.21
N ASP A 41 4.24 9.88 -3.97
CA ASP A 41 5.16 9.79 -2.84
C ASP A 41 5.47 11.20 -2.32
N ASN A 42 5.69 11.34 -1.01
CA ASN A 42 6.00 12.63 -0.41
C ASN A 42 7.45 13.07 -0.60
N ASP A 43 8.35 12.13 -0.92
CA ASP A 43 9.76 12.43 -1.21
C ASP A 43 10.00 12.63 -2.70
N LYS A 44 10.29 13.87 -3.08
CA LYS A 44 10.62 14.24 -4.47
C LYS A 44 11.84 13.50 -5.03
N ARG A 45 12.80 13.10 -4.20
CA ARG A 45 13.97 12.34 -4.63
C ARG A 45 13.57 10.92 -5.01
N THR A 46 12.70 10.34 -4.23
CA THR A 46 12.14 9.01 -4.48
C THR A 46 11.31 9.01 -5.78
N ILE A 47 10.52 10.06 -6.02
CA ILE A 47 9.80 10.24 -7.30
C ILE A 47 10.77 10.28 -8.50
N GLY A 48 11.89 10.99 -8.40
CA GLY A 48 12.90 11.03 -9.48
C GLY A 48 13.58 9.67 -9.71
N GLN A 49 13.68 8.81 -8.70
CA GLN A 49 14.15 7.43 -8.86
C GLN A 49 13.07 6.54 -9.48
N ALA A 50 11.82 6.70 -9.07
CA ALA A 50 10.66 6.01 -9.62
C ALA A 50 10.53 6.27 -11.13
N GLU A 51 10.69 7.52 -11.56
CA GLU A 51 10.65 7.93 -12.97
C GLU A 51 11.68 7.17 -13.80
N LYS A 52 12.94 7.16 -13.38
CA LYS A 52 14.02 6.40 -14.05
C LYS A 52 13.71 4.90 -14.14
N ASN A 53 13.14 4.33 -13.08
CA ASN A 53 12.78 2.91 -13.05
C ASN A 53 11.63 2.59 -14.03
N LEU A 54 10.66 3.50 -14.18
CA LEU A 54 9.56 3.34 -15.12
C LEU A 54 10.00 3.59 -16.56
N GLU A 55 10.86 4.58 -16.80
CA GLU A 55 11.45 4.85 -18.13
C GLU A 55 12.25 3.65 -18.64
N TRP A 56 12.91 2.89 -17.75
CA TRP A 56 13.64 1.68 -18.10
C TRP A 56 12.76 0.60 -18.73
N LEU A 57 11.45 0.57 -18.48
CA LEU A 57 10.51 -0.35 -19.13
C LEU A 57 10.40 -0.11 -20.64
N GLY A 58 10.75 1.08 -21.11
CA GLY A 58 10.74 1.45 -22.52
C GLY A 58 9.51 2.26 -22.95
N LYS A 59 9.65 2.95 -24.07
CA LYS A 59 8.70 3.94 -24.57
C LYS A 59 7.25 3.46 -24.72
N LYS A 60 7.04 2.18 -25.04
CA LYS A 60 5.70 1.61 -25.21
C LYS A 60 4.82 1.66 -23.96
N TYR A 61 5.42 1.89 -22.78
CA TYR A 61 4.70 1.95 -21.50
C TYR A 61 4.55 3.38 -20.96
N PHE A 62 5.05 4.41 -21.65
CA PHE A 62 5.07 5.79 -21.13
C PHE A 62 3.66 6.36 -20.90
N GLU A 63 2.67 5.94 -21.66
CA GLU A 63 1.29 6.37 -21.46
C GLU A 63 0.57 5.65 -20.32
N ASN A 64 1.15 4.56 -19.81
CA ASN A 64 0.55 3.72 -18.78
C ASN A 64 0.88 4.15 -17.34
N TRP A 65 1.64 5.22 -17.14
CA TRP A 65 1.98 5.66 -15.80
C TRP A 65 2.06 7.17 -15.63
N LYS A 66 1.77 7.61 -14.41
CA LYS A 66 1.91 9.01 -13.99
C LYS A 66 2.47 9.05 -12.58
N LEU A 67 3.47 9.90 -12.33
CA LEU A 67 4.06 10.15 -11.02
C LEU A 67 3.78 11.57 -10.56
N MET A 68 3.53 11.72 -9.27
CA MET A 68 3.32 13.03 -8.65
C MET A 68 3.94 13.07 -7.24
N PRO A 69 4.70 14.12 -6.90
CA PRO A 69 5.02 14.38 -5.50
C PRO A 69 3.75 14.80 -4.76
N GLY A 70 3.48 14.20 -3.60
CA GLY A 70 2.25 14.52 -2.85
C GLY A 70 2.15 13.79 -1.53
N ASP A 71 1.20 14.21 -0.72
CA ASP A 71 0.91 13.63 0.59
C ASP A 71 -0.31 12.71 0.50
N ALA A 72 -0.13 11.42 0.83
CA ALA A 72 -1.19 10.42 0.84
C ALA A 72 -2.38 10.79 1.75
N ARG A 73 -2.20 11.68 2.71
CA ARG A 73 -3.27 12.22 3.57
C ARG A 73 -4.19 13.22 2.87
N LYS A 74 -3.94 13.54 1.59
CA LYS A 74 -4.65 14.55 0.79
C LYS A 74 -5.00 14.04 -0.61
N LEU A 75 -5.25 12.73 -0.78
CA LEU A 75 -5.42 12.10 -2.10
C LEU A 75 -6.56 12.71 -2.91
N ALA A 76 -7.68 13.03 -2.28
CA ALA A 76 -8.83 13.62 -2.96
C ALA A 76 -8.54 15.00 -3.57
N TYR A 77 -7.46 15.67 -3.15
CA TYR A 77 -6.99 16.91 -3.78
C TYR A 77 -6.30 16.64 -5.14
N TYR A 78 -5.58 15.52 -5.25
CA TYR A 78 -4.81 15.19 -6.46
C TYR A 78 -5.59 14.33 -7.44
N ILE A 79 -6.43 13.44 -6.92
CA ILE A 79 -7.06 12.33 -7.67
C ILE A 79 -8.58 12.41 -7.51
N LYS A 80 -9.30 12.39 -8.63
CA LYS A 80 -10.78 12.37 -8.60
C LYS A 80 -11.30 10.94 -8.38
N LYS A 81 -10.90 10.00 -9.20
CA LYS A 81 -11.33 8.60 -9.13
C LYS A 81 -10.27 7.67 -9.71
N VAL A 82 -10.18 6.46 -9.13
CA VAL A 82 -9.38 5.33 -9.62
C VAL A 82 -10.18 4.03 -9.47
N ASP A 83 -9.82 3.00 -10.23
CA ASP A 83 -10.54 1.73 -10.16
C ASP A 83 -10.14 0.94 -8.91
N SER A 84 -8.85 0.79 -8.63
CA SER A 84 -8.37 0.15 -7.41
C SER A 84 -7.15 0.88 -6.84
N VAL A 85 -6.87 0.63 -5.56
CA VAL A 85 -5.65 1.07 -4.89
C VAL A 85 -4.85 -0.16 -4.51
N VAL A 86 -3.55 -0.16 -4.84
CA VAL A 86 -2.63 -1.25 -4.50
C VAL A 86 -1.36 -0.64 -3.93
N THR A 87 -1.07 -0.91 -2.67
CA THR A 87 0.03 -0.21 -1.99
C THR A 87 0.68 -1.00 -0.88
N GLU A 88 1.97 -0.79 -0.71
CA GLU A 88 2.72 -1.05 0.52
C GLU A 88 3.03 0.30 1.15
N PRO A 89 2.29 0.73 2.18
CA PRO A 89 2.49 2.05 2.80
C PRO A 89 3.80 2.11 3.59
N TYR A 90 4.11 3.27 4.15
CA TYR A 90 5.22 3.39 5.11
C TYR A 90 4.98 2.46 6.31
N LEU A 91 5.90 1.52 6.54
CA LEU A 91 5.83 0.49 7.58
C LEU A 91 6.70 0.81 8.82
N GLY A 92 7.23 2.00 8.90
CA GLY A 92 8.24 2.40 9.87
C GLY A 92 9.65 2.44 9.28
N PRO A 93 10.66 2.85 10.10
CA PRO A 93 12.04 2.88 9.67
C PRO A 93 12.60 1.48 9.42
N TYR A 94 13.75 1.39 8.76
CA TYR A 94 14.46 0.12 8.62
C TYR A 94 15.04 -0.33 9.97
N PHE A 95 14.77 -1.57 10.35
CA PHE A 95 15.29 -2.19 11.58
C PHE A 95 16.32 -3.26 11.23
N LYS A 96 17.51 -3.17 11.85
CA LYS A 96 18.56 -4.21 11.76
C LYS A 96 18.35 -5.34 12.75
N GLU A 97 17.59 -5.08 13.80
CA GLU A 97 17.29 -5.98 14.92
C GLU A 97 15.81 -5.91 15.28
N ASN A 98 15.38 -6.75 16.22
CA ASN A 98 14.02 -6.69 16.75
C ASN A 98 13.75 -5.32 17.39
N VAL A 99 12.56 -4.80 17.12
CA VAL A 99 12.18 -3.44 17.50
C VAL A 99 12.08 -3.30 19.03
N PRO A 100 12.65 -2.25 19.65
CA PRO A 100 12.39 -1.98 21.05
C PRO A 100 10.89 -1.86 21.32
N TYR A 101 10.40 -2.52 22.37
CA TYR A 101 8.95 -2.63 22.62
C TYR A 101 8.24 -1.27 22.69
N ASP A 102 8.77 -0.34 23.53
CA ASP A 102 8.18 0.98 23.68
C ASP A 102 8.16 1.80 22.39
N PHE A 103 9.20 1.61 21.55
CA PHE A 103 9.25 2.22 20.22
C PHE A 103 8.20 1.61 19.30
N ALA A 104 8.03 0.27 19.32
CA ALA A 104 7.02 -0.41 18.51
C ALA A 104 5.60 0.03 18.88
N VAL A 105 5.31 0.26 20.17
CA VAL A 105 4.01 0.76 20.64
C VAL A 105 3.76 2.18 20.10
N LYS A 106 4.72 3.08 20.26
CA LYS A 106 4.59 4.46 19.75
C LYS A 106 4.44 4.49 18.20
N LEU A 107 5.23 3.67 17.51
CA LEU A 107 5.14 3.57 16.05
C LEU A 107 3.79 3.01 15.60
N LYS A 108 3.27 2.00 16.32
CA LYS A 108 1.92 1.46 16.10
C LYS A 108 0.88 2.58 16.11
N ASP A 109 0.87 3.41 17.16
CA ASP A 109 -0.13 4.49 17.30
C ASP A 109 -0.01 5.49 16.14
N GLN A 110 1.21 5.89 15.76
CA GLN A 110 1.45 6.78 14.61
C GLN A 110 0.97 6.17 13.28
N LEU A 111 1.16 4.87 13.09
CA LEU A 111 0.73 4.18 11.86
C LEU A 111 -0.80 3.99 11.84
N GLU A 112 -1.44 3.72 12.97
CA GLU A 112 -2.90 3.65 13.06
C GLU A 112 -3.55 4.97 12.64
N ASP A 113 -3.03 6.10 13.15
CA ASP A 113 -3.49 7.43 12.76
C ASP A 113 -3.27 7.71 11.26
N LEU A 114 -2.05 7.45 10.76
CA LEU A 114 -1.70 7.64 9.36
C LEU A 114 -2.62 6.82 8.45
N TYR A 115 -2.76 5.52 8.73
CA TYR A 115 -3.53 4.62 7.87
C TYR A 115 -5.02 4.93 7.91
N THR A 116 -5.56 5.33 9.05
CA THR A 116 -6.96 5.76 9.16
C THR A 116 -7.22 6.99 8.29
N ILE A 117 -6.34 7.99 8.33
CA ILE A 117 -6.46 9.21 7.50
C ILE A 117 -6.36 8.85 6.01
N VAL A 118 -5.35 8.06 5.64
CA VAL A 118 -5.10 7.67 4.24
C VAL A 118 -6.25 6.83 3.69
N LEU A 119 -6.74 5.85 4.45
CA LEU A 119 -7.88 5.03 4.02
C LEU A 119 -9.16 5.87 3.86
N LYS A 120 -9.42 6.87 4.72
CA LYS A 120 -10.52 7.84 4.52
C LYS A 120 -10.37 8.60 3.19
N GLU A 121 -9.16 9.01 2.83
CA GLU A 121 -8.92 9.64 1.53
C GLU A 121 -9.12 8.65 0.36
N ILE A 122 -8.59 7.44 0.49
CA ILE A 122 -8.81 6.36 -0.49
C ILE A 122 -10.29 6.08 -0.67
N HIS A 123 -11.07 6.05 0.42
CA HIS A 123 -12.52 5.81 0.37
C HIS A 123 -13.26 6.82 -0.54
N LYS A 124 -12.83 8.09 -0.56
CA LYS A 124 -13.44 9.12 -1.42
C LYS A 124 -13.22 8.86 -2.92
N ILE A 125 -12.11 8.21 -3.29
CA ILE A 125 -11.63 8.15 -4.67
C ILE A 125 -11.66 6.75 -5.31
N VAL A 126 -11.59 5.68 -4.53
CA VAL A 126 -11.58 4.31 -5.06
C VAL A 126 -12.98 3.84 -5.46
N ARG A 127 -13.06 3.07 -6.56
CA ARG A 127 -14.31 2.46 -7.05
C ARG A 127 -14.48 1.02 -6.58
N ASN A 128 -13.41 0.22 -6.66
CA ASN A 128 -13.46 -1.22 -6.42
C ASN A 128 -12.66 -1.62 -5.17
N LYS A 129 -11.53 -2.29 -5.34
CA LYS A 129 -10.78 -2.90 -4.24
C LYS A 129 -9.59 -2.06 -3.81
N VAL A 130 -9.20 -2.26 -2.55
CA VAL A 130 -7.96 -1.74 -1.99
C VAL A 130 -7.12 -2.91 -1.51
N VAL A 131 -5.90 -3.04 -2.03
CA VAL A 131 -4.89 -3.98 -1.53
C VAL A 131 -3.92 -3.18 -0.69
N PHE A 132 -3.89 -3.47 0.60
CA PHE A 132 -3.13 -2.69 1.59
C PHE A 132 -2.32 -3.62 2.50
N ILE A 133 -1.06 -3.26 2.75
CA ILE A 133 -0.18 -4.02 3.63
C ILE A 133 -0.16 -3.39 5.01
N PHE A 134 -0.46 -4.19 6.04
CA PHE A 134 -0.31 -3.79 7.44
C PHE A 134 0.89 -4.49 8.08
N PRO A 135 1.70 -3.77 8.89
CA PRO A 135 2.84 -4.35 9.59
C PRO A 135 2.44 -4.99 10.91
N ARG A 136 3.30 -5.92 11.36
CA ARG A 136 3.36 -6.40 12.73
C ARG A 136 4.83 -6.45 13.16
N PHE A 137 5.16 -5.86 14.29
CA PHE A 137 6.53 -5.71 14.74
C PHE A 137 6.94 -6.86 15.67
N LYS A 138 8.10 -7.48 15.41
CA LYS A 138 8.77 -8.39 16.35
C LYS A 138 9.59 -7.55 17.32
N THR A 139 9.34 -7.67 18.60
CA THR A 139 10.05 -6.85 19.58
C THR A 139 11.19 -7.60 20.27
N ASN A 140 12.09 -6.84 20.89
CA ASN A 140 13.24 -7.35 21.66
C ASN A 140 12.85 -8.19 22.88
N ILE A 141 11.62 -8.03 23.40
CA ILE A 141 11.08 -8.82 24.53
C ILE A 141 10.25 -10.03 24.06
N LYS A 142 10.41 -10.46 22.80
CA LYS A 142 9.70 -11.59 22.17
C LYS A 142 8.17 -11.45 22.06
N GLN A 143 7.60 -10.30 22.44
CA GLN A 143 6.21 -9.96 22.13
C GLN A 143 6.09 -9.41 20.72
N LYS A 144 4.89 -9.51 20.14
CA LYS A 144 4.59 -8.89 18.87
C LYS A 144 3.63 -7.72 19.08
N VAL A 145 3.89 -6.61 18.42
CA VAL A 145 3.01 -5.44 18.42
C VAL A 145 2.28 -5.38 17.10
N SER A 146 0.95 -5.48 17.15
CA SER A 146 0.04 -5.41 15.99
C SER A 146 -0.79 -4.14 16.05
N LEU A 147 -1.16 -3.62 14.88
CA LEU A 147 -2.13 -2.53 14.77
C LEU A 147 -3.55 -3.05 15.06
N ASN A 148 -4.42 -2.16 15.53
CA ASN A 148 -5.86 -2.44 15.66
C ASN A 148 -6.55 -2.25 14.31
N ILE A 149 -6.48 -3.30 13.47
CA ILE A 149 -6.99 -3.26 12.10
C ILE A 149 -8.50 -3.03 12.07
N ASP A 150 -9.25 -3.70 12.96
CA ASP A 150 -10.72 -3.58 13.00
C ASP A 150 -11.14 -2.13 13.23
N ARG A 151 -10.48 -1.41 14.13
CA ARG A 151 -10.72 0.00 14.38
C ARG A 151 -10.38 0.85 13.17
N ILE A 152 -9.21 0.64 12.54
CA ILE A 152 -8.80 1.39 11.35
C ILE A 152 -9.83 1.22 10.23
N LEU A 153 -10.30 -0.01 9.99
CA LEU A 153 -11.27 -0.31 8.93
C LEU A 153 -12.64 0.30 9.25
N LEU A 154 -13.11 0.16 10.48
CA LEU A 154 -14.38 0.74 10.92
C LEU A 154 -14.37 2.27 10.75
N ASP A 155 -13.31 2.93 11.24
CA ASP A 155 -13.18 4.39 11.20
C ASP A 155 -13.02 4.94 9.76
N SER A 156 -12.56 4.12 8.82
CA SER A 156 -12.32 4.51 7.43
C SER A 156 -13.41 4.06 6.45
N GLY A 157 -14.42 3.29 6.90
CA GLY A 157 -15.55 2.82 6.07
C GLY A 157 -15.20 1.66 5.15
N PHE A 158 -14.23 0.84 5.56
CA PHE A 158 -13.84 -0.36 4.83
C PHE A 158 -14.13 -1.64 5.63
N LYS A 159 -14.29 -2.74 4.91
CA LYS A 159 -14.33 -4.09 5.44
C LYS A 159 -13.38 -5.01 4.67
N ILE A 160 -13.04 -6.13 5.28
CA ILE A 160 -12.20 -7.15 4.63
C ILE A 160 -13.03 -7.83 3.53
N TYR A 161 -12.41 -7.98 2.37
CA TYR A 161 -12.95 -8.74 1.24
C TYR A 161 -12.12 -10.00 1.04
N SER A 162 -12.78 -11.16 0.94
CA SER A 162 -12.14 -12.41 0.52
C SER A 162 -12.57 -12.74 -0.90
N PRO A 163 -11.65 -12.83 -1.87
CA PRO A 163 -12.00 -13.10 -3.27
C PRO A 163 -12.50 -14.53 -3.51
N LEU A 164 -12.12 -15.47 -2.66
CA LEU A 164 -12.49 -16.88 -2.70
C LEU A 164 -12.58 -17.43 -1.28
N ASP A 165 -13.48 -18.34 -1.01
CA ASP A 165 -13.63 -19.00 0.31
C ASP A 165 -12.37 -19.75 0.75
N SER A 166 -11.54 -20.19 -0.22
CA SER A 166 -10.28 -20.87 0.01
C SER A 166 -9.11 -19.96 0.36
N ILE A 167 -9.25 -18.64 0.22
CA ILE A 167 -8.19 -17.66 0.52
C ILE A 167 -8.49 -16.98 1.83
N GLN A 168 -7.70 -17.29 2.85
CA GLN A 168 -7.78 -16.61 4.14
C GLN A 168 -7.08 -15.25 4.06
N ILE A 169 -7.80 -14.18 4.40
CA ILE A 169 -7.27 -12.83 4.56
C ILE A 169 -7.13 -12.55 6.06
N PRO A 170 -6.00 -12.00 6.53
CA PRO A 170 -4.84 -11.50 5.77
C PRO A 170 -3.89 -12.59 5.27
N ILE A 171 -3.22 -12.32 4.13
CA ILE A 171 -2.16 -13.17 3.61
C ILE A 171 -0.84 -12.72 4.23
N ALA A 172 -0.16 -13.62 4.94
CA ALA A 172 1.16 -13.35 5.50
C ALA A 172 2.22 -13.30 4.38
N TYR A 173 2.99 -12.21 4.34
CA TYR A 173 4.02 -11.96 3.35
C TYR A 173 5.29 -11.41 4.02
N TYR A 174 6.17 -12.29 4.50
CA TYR A 174 7.43 -11.90 5.11
C TYR A 174 8.43 -13.07 5.14
N HIS A 175 9.72 -12.73 5.19
CA HIS A 175 10.76 -13.70 5.45
C HIS A 175 10.88 -13.98 6.96
N LYS A 176 11.27 -15.21 7.35
CA LYS A 176 11.40 -15.60 8.78
C LYS A 176 12.32 -14.69 9.59
N LEU A 177 13.36 -14.12 8.96
CA LEU A 177 14.31 -13.20 9.58
C LEU A 177 13.85 -11.74 9.56
N SER A 178 12.71 -11.42 8.96
CA SER A 178 12.20 -10.04 8.98
C SER A 178 11.79 -9.62 10.38
N HIS A 179 12.18 -8.41 10.79
CA HIS A 179 11.78 -7.79 12.06
C HIS A 179 10.40 -7.16 11.98
N VAL A 180 9.95 -6.86 10.77
CA VAL A 180 8.59 -6.41 10.45
C VAL A 180 7.92 -7.47 9.59
N GLU A 181 6.88 -8.06 10.12
CA GLU A 181 6.01 -8.98 9.39
C GLU A 181 4.98 -8.17 8.61
N ARG A 182 4.67 -8.58 7.38
CA ARG A 182 3.74 -7.91 6.46
C ARG A 182 2.52 -8.77 6.26
N PHE A 183 1.35 -8.16 6.31
CA PHE A 183 0.08 -8.84 6.09
C PHE A 183 -0.70 -8.09 5.01
N ILE A 184 -1.01 -8.80 3.94
CA ILE A 184 -1.78 -8.26 2.81
C ILE A 184 -3.26 -8.40 3.13
N TYR A 185 -3.96 -7.29 3.10
CA TYR A 185 -5.41 -7.22 3.21
C TYR A 185 -6.01 -6.78 1.87
N ILE A 186 -7.14 -7.35 1.54
CA ILE A 186 -7.99 -6.90 0.44
C ILE A 186 -9.22 -6.28 1.09
N LEU A 187 -9.50 -5.03 0.74
CA LEU A 187 -10.56 -4.24 1.35
C LEU A 187 -11.57 -3.81 0.30
N GLU A 188 -12.82 -3.71 0.71
CA GLU A 188 -13.90 -3.08 -0.04
C GLU A 188 -14.66 -2.11 0.86
N LYS A 189 -15.39 -1.18 0.26
CA LYS A 189 -16.26 -0.26 1.01
C LYS A 189 -17.38 -1.00 1.70
N CYS A 190 -17.76 -0.52 2.88
CA CYS A 190 -18.96 -0.99 3.57
C CYS A 190 -20.23 -0.64 2.82
#